data_6932ab612400d7d9e486d901d7939289
#
_entry.id   6932ab612400d7d9e486d901d7939289
#
_cell.length_a   1.000
_cell.length_b   1.000
_cell.length_c   1.000
_cell.angle_alpha   90.00
_cell.angle_beta   90.00
_cell.angle_gamma   90.00
#
_symmetry.space_group_name_H-M   'P 1'
#
loop_
_entity.id
_entity.type
_entity.pdbx_description
1 polymer ?
#
loop_
_entity_poly.entity_id
_entity_poly.type
_entity_poly.pdbx_seq_one_letter_code
_entity_poly.pdbx_strand_id
1 'polypeptide(L)'
;MKSKKIIAAIACCSAEASTLLTSPSTEWWTHMSSFTTAETGTVVDLGSGGKGGSRIGIKGTEDLGGGTSVFFRLENGFFVDNGTNTTAAQPEGWAFQREAVLGIRNTDWGTFSFGRQYTLNFGGIAQFDAFACSLGSTINNFMAPAPYLPNTHIPGINGASGVDNLTRRDNSFVYESPSFGGLKLSAMVSLGEQNKLNSESEMSNKYGNSYAAQAVYRKGAFGIGFTYTYQNLAAEAPNNLKDPNAHAALYNLGASYDFGFTKLYGNLVYKNGSKAAVRDTNPNIMVYSVSAKTPLFGGNLLNGFAYLKNNTTDSANAWNVSVRYDYPLSKRTTVYAGAAYLNNEKNVNYTINGVAALHRHRPPTWVKIRGQHSWG
;
A
#
# COMPACT_ATOMS: atom_id res chain seq x y z
N MET A 1 -17.53 28.17 19.89
CA MET A 1 -16.07 28.11 20.16
C MET A 1 -15.54 26.77 19.71
N LYS A 2 -14.68 26.75 18.72
CA LYS A 2 -14.15 25.52 18.14
C LYS A 2 -12.86 25.13 18.86
N SER A 3 -12.91 24.11 19.67
CA SER A 3 -11.73 23.53 20.30
C SER A 3 -10.97 22.72 19.27
N LYS A 4 -9.81 23.19 18.86
CA LYS A 4 -8.87 22.45 18.02
C LYS A 4 -8.12 21.45 18.91
N LYS A 5 -8.34 20.17 18.73
CA LYS A 5 -7.58 19.14 19.43
C LYS A 5 -6.51 18.58 18.51
N ILE A 6 -5.28 18.62 18.96
CA ILE A 6 -4.08 18.17 18.23
C ILE A 6 -3.70 16.79 18.71
N ILE A 7 -3.43 15.89 17.78
CA ILE A 7 -3.05 14.52 18.05
C ILE A 7 -1.60 14.29 17.73
N ALA A 8 -0.93 13.62 18.61
CA ALA A 8 0.46 13.30 18.47
C ALA A 8 0.66 11.79 18.38
N ALA A 9 1.23 11.32 17.30
CA ALA A 9 1.67 9.94 17.14
C ALA A 9 3.20 9.85 17.28
N ILE A 10 3.69 8.75 17.78
CA ILE A 10 5.09 8.56 18.12
C ILE A 10 5.70 7.43 17.29
N ALA A 11 6.87 7.64 16.81
CA ALA A 11 7.56 6.80 15.90
C ALA A 11 8.71 5.98 16.51
N CYS A 12 9.18 5.10 15.74
CA CYS A 12 9.90 3.89 16.02
C CYS A 12 11.22 3.74 15.28
N CYS A 13 12.05 2.83 15.77
CA CYS A 13 13.22 2.32 15.07
C CYS A 13 12.86 1.18 14.12
N SER A 14 13.38 1.19 12.89
CA SER A 14 13.45 0.02 12.05
C SER A 14 14.87 -0.53 12.02
N ALA A 15 15.05 -1.81 12.28
CA ALA A 15 16.31 -2.49 12.07
C ALA A 15 16.17 -3.42 10.87
N GLU A 16 16.98 -3.21 9.84
CA GLU A 16 17.11 -4.11 8.71
C GLU A 16 18.38 -4.94 8.90
N ALA A 17 18.23 -6.25 9.01
CA ALA A 17 19.35 -7.18 8.97
C ALA A 17 19.30 -7.98 7.67
N SER A 18 20.24 -7.72 6.77
CA SER A 18 20.47 -8.56 5.61
C SER A 18 21.78 -9.33 5.79
N THR A 19 21.71 -10.63 5.88
CA THR A 19 22.87 -11.51 5.78
C THR A 19 22.67 -12.46 4.61
N LEU A 20 23.64 -12.47 3.72
CA LEU A 20 23.74 -13.38 2.61
C LEU A 20 24.14 -14.78 3.11
N LEU A 21 23.16 -15.65 3.13
CA LEU A 21 23.25 -17.09 2.99
C LEU A 21 21.88 -17.47 2.47
N THR A 22 21.60 -18.66 2.05
CA THR A 22 20.28 -19.29 2.09
C THR A 22 19.67 -19.07 3.49
N SER A 23 19.55 -17.84 3.89
CA SER A 23 19.36 -17.35 5.24
C SER A 23 18.03 -16.64 5.34
N PRO A 24 17.31 -16.80 6.43
CA PRO A 24 16.11 -16.04 6.70
C PRO A 24 16.43 -14.54 6.59
N SER A 25 15.73 -13.84 5.71
CA SER A 25 15.75 -12.39 5.71
C SER A 25 14.81 -11.93 6.83
N THR A 26 15.39 -11.54 7.94
CA THR A 26 14.64 -10.97 9.05
C THR A 26 14.76 -9.46 8.97
N GLU A 27 13.66 -8.80 8.61
CA GLU A 27 13.52 -7.37 8.82
C GLU A 27 12.81 -7.19 10.16
N TRP A 28 13.55 -6.70 11.14
CA TRP A 28 13.08 -6.57 12.51
C TRP A 28 12.66 -5.13 12.80
N TRP A 29 11.45 -4.96 13.34
CA TRP A 29 11.00 -3.94 14.27
C TRP A 29 10.69 -2.56 13.73
N THR A 30 9.45 -2.30 13.59
CA THR A 30 8.93 -0.95 13.73
C THR A 30 8.02 -0.88 14.94
N HIS A 31 8.49 -0.29 16.02
CA HIS A 31 7.67 0.09 17.17
C HIS A 31 7.09 1.46 16.91
N MET A 32 5.81 1.64 17.12
CA MET A 32 5.17 2.93 17.01
C MET A 32 4.26 3.13 18.21
N SER A 33 4.48 4.23 18.94
CA SER A 33 3.44 4.74 19.83
C SER A 33 2.73 5.88 19.11
N SER A 34 1.45 5.77 18.91
CA SER A 34 0.64 6.81 18.29
C SER A 34 -0.28 7.45 19.31
N PHE A 35 -0.44 8.76 19.21
CA PHE A 35 -1.48 9.50 19.92
C PHE A 35 -2.48 9.96 18.87
N THR A 36 -3.66 9.40 18.88
CA THR A 36 -4.74 9.80 18.00
C THR A 36 -5.77 10.57 18.80
N THR A 37 -6.08 11.81 18.45
CA THR A 37 -7.16 12.57 19.03
C THR A 37 -8.26 12.76 17.99
N ALA A 38 -9.43 12.24 18.26
CA ALA A 38 -10.68 12.57 17.59
C ALA A 38 -11.55 13.38 18.54
N GLU A 39 -12.66 13.92 18.06
CA GLU A 39 -13.62 14.66 18.94
C GLU A 39 -14.11 13.82 20.14
N THR A 40 -14.05 12.51 20.04
CA THR A 40 -14.47 11.56 21.07
C THR A 40 -13.40 11.23 22.11
N GLY A 41 -12.18 11.73 21.95
CA GLY A 41 -11.08 11.48 22.90
C GLY A 41 -9.73 11.27 22.25
N THR A 42 -8.72 11.12 23.09
CA THR A 42 -7.35 10.79 22.68
C THR A 42 -7.10 9.32 22.91
N VAL A 43 -6.67 8.61 21.89
CA VAL A 43 -6.18 7.23 21.97
C VAL A 43 -4.66 7.25 21.95
N VAL A 44 -4.05 6.55 22.89
CA VAL A 44 -2.62 6.28 22.92
C VAL A 44 -2.47 4.81 22.57
N ASP A 45 -1.75 4.54 21.50
CA ASP A 45 -1.58 3.20 20.96
C ASP A 45 -0.11 2.87 20.74
N LEU A 46 0.27 1.64 21.00
CA LEU A 46 1.55 1.06 20.65
C LEU A 46 1.33 0.18 19.42
N GLY A 47 1.58 0.74 18.24
CA GLY A 47 1.35 0.03 16.99
C GLY A 47 2.61 -0.55 16.38
N SER A 48 2.45 -1.48 15.48
CA SER A 48 3.52 -2.12 14.70
C SER A 48 3.51 -1.64 13.25
N GLY A 49 4.66 -1.63 12.59
CA GLY A 49 4.74 -1.51 11.14
C GLY A 49 4.73 -0.09 10.57
N GLY A 50 5.15 0.93 11.30
CA GLY A 50 5.08 2.34 10.87
C GLY A 50 5.86 2.65 9.57
N LYS A 51 7.17 2.49 9.56
CA LYS A 51 7.99 2.73 8.36
C LYS A 51 7.98 1.56 7.38
N GLY A 52 7.85 0.35 7.89
CA GLY A 52 7.69 -0.88 7.12
C GLY A 52 6.99 -1.92 7.98
N GLY A 53 6.13 -2.77 7.39
CA GLY A 53 5.46 -3.83 8.14
C GLY A 53 6.48 -4.82 8.71
N SER A 54 6.38 -5.10 10.02
CA SER A 54 7.21 -6.12 10.68
C SER A 54 7.02 -7.46 10.02
N ARG A 55 8.12 -8.15 9.69
CA ARG A 55 8.07 -9.36 8.86
C ARG A 55 9.25 -10.28 9.12
N ILE A 56 9.03 -11.55 8.86
CA ILE A 56 10.05 -12.58 8.80
C ILE A 56 9.86 -13.38 7.51
N GLY A 57 10.94 -13.78 6.87
CA GLY A 57 10.84 -14.53 5.63
C GLY A 57 12.08 -15.34 5.29
N ILE A 58 11.90 -16.22 4.32
CA ILE A 58 12.95 -17.06 3.74
C ILE A 58 13.01 -16.77 2.26
N LYS A 59 14.19 -16.59 1.72
CA LYS A 59 14.44 -16.44 0.29
C LYS A 59 15.63 -17.30 -0.15
N GLY A 60 15.57 -17.81 -1.35
CA GLY A 60 16.66 -18.53 -1.98
C GLY A 60 16.81 -18.14 -3.43
N THR A 61 18.00 -18.32 -3.96
CA THR A 61 18.31 -18.14 -5.38
C THR A 61 19.31 -19.22 -5.77
N GLU A 62 19.05 -19.87 -6.90
CA GLU A 62 19.94 -20.84 -7.53
C GLU A 62 20.34 -20.32 -8.90
N ASP A 63 21.63 -20.28 -9.17
CA ASP A 63 22.19 -19.91 -10.47
C ASP A 63 22.22 -21.16 -11.35
N LEU A 64 21.54 -21.08 -12.49
CA LEU A 64 21.48 -22.16 -13.49
C LEU A 64 22.52 -21.97 -14.60
N GLY A 65 23.35 -20.93 -14.53
CA GLY A 65 24.28 -20.56 -15.59
C GLY A 65 23.62 -19.76 -16.73
N GLY A 66 24.45 -19.25 -17.63
CA GLY A 66 23.96 -18.48 -18.81
C GLY A 66 23.16 -17.24 -18.46
N GLY A 67 23.43 -16.60 -17.31
CA GLY A 67 22.66 -15.44 -16.83
C GLY A 67 21.26 -15.78 -16.31
N THR A 68 20.94 -17.06 -16.14
CA THR A 68 19.64 -17.56 -15.67
C THR A 68 19.71 -17.99 -14.21
N SER A 69 18.73 -17.60 -13.41
CA SER A 69 18.56 -18.08 -12.05
C SER A 69 17.10 -18.28 -11.69
N VAL A 70 16.83 -19.25 -10.82
CA VAL A 70 15.54 -19.42 -10.17
C VAL A 70 15.59 -18.85 -8.76
N PHE A 71 14.46 -18.38 -8.26
CA PHE A 71 14.38 -17.82 -6.92
C PHE A 71 13.02 -18.09 -6.29
N PHE A 72 13.00 -18.09 -4.96
CA PHE A 72 11.76 -18.07 -4.20
C PHE A 72 11.83 -17.02 -3.09
N ARG A 73 10.65 -16.57 -2.63
CA ARG A 73 10.47 -15.73 -1.45
C ARG A 73 9.21 -16.16 -0.70
N LEU A 74 9.36 -16.35 0.59
CA LEU A 74 8.26 -16.63 1.52
C LEU A 74 8.35 -15.61 2.64
N GLU A 75 7.33 -14.76 2.81
CA GLU A 75 7.34 -13.66 3.78
C GLU A 75 6.05 -13.64 4.60
N ASN A 76 6.20 -13.71 5.93
CA ASN A 76 5.14 -13.53 6.91
C ASN A 76 5.23 -12.14 7.54
N GLY A 77 4.10 -11.48 7.76
CA GLY A 77 4.01 -10.23 8.50
C GLY A 77 3.37 -10.48 9.86
N PHE A 78 3.83 -9.78 10.88
CA PHE A 78 3.30 -9.88 12.23
C PHE A 78 3.25 -8.52 12.92
N PHE A 79 2.45 -8.43 13.99
CA PHE A 79 2.39 -7.27 14.84
C PHE A 79 3.28 -7.47 16.05
N VAL A 80 4.21 -6.54 16.26
CA VAL A 80 5.19 -6.63 17.35
C VAL A 80 4.55 -6.34 18.71
N ASP A 81 3.51 -5.50 18.71
CA ASP A 81 2.80 -5.09 19.91
C ASP A 81 2.01 -6.23 20.58
N ASN A 82 1.54 -7.20 19.80
CA ASN A 82 0.69 -8.29 20.30
C ASN A 82 1.04 -9.69 19.77
N GLY A 83 2.05 -9.80 18.88
CA GLY A 83 2.52 -11.07 18.34
C GLY A 83 1.60 -11.74 17.31
N THR A 84 0.51 -11.11 16.91
CA THR A 84 -0.43 -11.70 15.95
C THR A 84 0.02 -11.49 14.50
N ASN A 85 -0.52 -12.31 13.59
CA ASN A 85 -0.31 -12.14 12.15
C ASN A 85 -0.99 -10.87 11.62
N THR A 86 -0.43 -10.26 10.57
CA THR A 86 -0.97 -9.04 9.97
C THR A 86 -2.24 -9.23 9.14
N THR A 87 -2.78 -10.43 9.02
CA THR A 87 -4.05 -10.69 8.35
C THR A 87 -5.10 -11.20 9.33
N ALA A 88 -6.18 -10.45 9.46
CA ALA A 88 -7.35 -10.87 10.23
C ALA A 88 -8.08 -12.09 9.62
N ALA A 89 -7.79 -12.43 8.36
CA ALA A 89 -8.46 -13.53 7.66
C ALA A 89 -7.90 -14.93 8.02
N GLN A 90 -6.73 -15.01 8.63
CA GLN A 90 -6.15 -16.26 9.11
C GLN A 90 -5.45 -16.01 10.45
N PRO A 91 -6.19 -15.90 11.56
CA PRO A 91 -5.62 -15.64 12.87
C PRO A 91 -4.81 -16.80 13.41
N GLU A 92 -4.96 -18.01 12.86
CA GLU A 92 -4.33 -19.23 13.33
C GLU A 92 -3.28 -19.75 12.34
N GLY A 93 -2.04 -19.87 12.81
CA GLY A 93 -0.94 -20.49 12.09
C GLY A 93 -0.01 -19.53 11.33
N TRP A 94 1.14 -20.08 10.97
CA TRP A 94 2.13 -19.44 10.12
C TRP A 94 1.67 -19.49 8.66
N ALA A 95 1.39 -18.35 8.06
CA ALA A 95 1.09 -18.23 6.66
C ALA A 95 1.96 -17.13 6.05
N PHE A 96 2.51 -17.38 4.87
CA PHE A 96 3.32 -16.38 4.14
C PHE A 96 2.42 -15.38 3.40
N GLN A 97 1.58 -14.67 4.17
CA GLN A 97 0.53 -13.81 3.64
C GLN A 97 1.05 -12.53 2.97
N ARG A 98 2.33 -12.19 3.13
CA ARG A 98 2.91 -11.04 2.45
C ARG A 98 3.43 -11.41 1.06
N GLU A 99 4.28 -12.42 0.98
CA GLU A 99 4.77 -12.96 -0.28
C GLU A 99 4.94 -14.48 -0.18
N ALA A 100 4.51 -15.19 -1.22
CA ALA A 100 4.76 -16.59 -1.47
C ALA A 100 5.00 -16.73 -2.98
N VAL A 101 6.26 -16.59 -3.39
CA VAL A 101 6.67 -16.37 -4.78
C VAL A 101 7.73 -17.39 -5.19
N LEU A 102 7.55 -17.95 -6.37
CA LEU A 102 8.57 -18.64 -7.13
C LEU A 102 8.80 -17.89 -8.44
N GLY A 103 10.04 -17.84 -8.94
CA GLY A 103 10.31 -17.15 -10.19
C GLY A 103 11.60 -17.60 -10.86
N ILE A 104 11.71 -17.23 -12.13
CA ILE A 104 12.91 -17.40 -12.96
C ILE A 104 13.26 -16.04 -13.54
N ARG A 105 14.53 -15.73 -13.58
CA ARG A 105 15.04 -14.51 -14.20
C ARG A 105 16.25 -14.80 -15.07
N ASN A 106 16.40 -13.97 -16.09
CA ASN A 106 17.55 -14.01 -16.98
C ASN A 106 17.91 -12.57 -17.37
N THR A 107 19.18 -12.32 -17.63
CA THR A 107 19.69 -10.99 -17.99
C THR A 107 19.11 -10.44 -19.28
N ASP A 108 18.77 -11.30 -20.23
CA ASP A 108 18.40 -10.92 -21.59
C ASP A 108 16.89 -10.80 -21.80
N TRP A 109 16.10 -11.71 -21.16
CA TRP A 109 14.65 -11.70 -21.34
C TRP A 109 13.86 -11.28 -20.10
N GLY A 110 14.52 -10.99 -18.96
CA GLY A 110 13.87 -10.43 -17.77
C GLY A 110 13.44 -11.48 -16.75
N THR A 111 12.33 -11.22 -16.05
CA THR A 111 11.89 -12.01 -14.89
C THR A 111 10.44 -12.44 -15.06
N PHE A 112 10.17 -13.73 -14.83
CA PHE A 112 8.84 -14.28 -14.60
C PHE A 112 8.72 -14.71 -13.15
N SER A 113 7.63 -14.33 -12.50
CA SER A 113 7.32 -14.77 -11.14
C SER A 113 5.85 -15.12 -11.00
N PHE A 114 5.54 -16.04 -10.11
CA PHE A 114 4.19 -16.48 -9.84
C PHE A 114 3.98 -16.77 -8.36
N GLY A 115 2.72 -16.67 -7.92
CA GLY A 115 2.30 -16.83 -6.54
C GLY A 115 1.68 -15.55 -5.97
N ARG A 116 1.72 -15.41 -4.63
CA ARG A 116 1.26 -14.23 -3.92
C ARG A 116 2.37 -13.18 -3.88
N GLN A 117 2.11 -12.02 -4.48
CA GLN A 117 3.11 -10.95 -4.59
C GLN A 117 2.48 -9.57 -4.69
N TYR A 118 3.30 -8.53 -4.61
CA TYR A 118 2.87 -7.15 -4.79
C TYR A 118 2.27 -6.91 -6.18
N THR A 119 1.23 -6.06 -6.21
CA THR A 119 0.65 -5.60 -7.47
C THR A 119 1.55 -4.57 -8.14
N LEU A 120 1.48 -4.49 -9.48
CA LEU A 120 2.17 -3.45 -10.23
C LEU A 120 1.68 -2.05 -9.85
N ASN A 121 0.41 -1.92 -9.48
CA ASN A 121 -0.17 -0.65 -9.08
C ASN A 121 0.41 -0.14 -7.76
N PHE A 122 0.50 -0.99 -6.74
CA PHE A 122 1.13 -0.61 -5.47
C PHE A 122 2.59 -0.21 -5.67
N GLY A 123 3.36 -1.01 -6.40
CA GLY A 123 4.74 -0.69 -6.76
C GLY A 123 4.85 0.60 -7.58
N GLY A 124 3.89 0.83 -8.48
CA GLY A 124 3.78 2.03 -9.31
C GLY A 124 3.59 3.30 -8.48
N ILE A 125 2.72 3.25 -7.46
CA ILE A 125 2.50 4.37 -6.54
C ILE A 125 3.70 4.56 -5.61
N ALA A 126 4.16 3.49 -4.97
CA ALA A 126 5.20 3.56 -3.94
C ALA A 126 6.53 4.13 -4.45
N GLN A 127 6.91 3.82 -5.70
CA GLN A 127 8.16 4.31 -6.28
C GLN A 127 8.16 5.81 -6.60
N PHE A 128 6.97 6.46 -6.63
CA PHE A 128 6.77 7.88 -6.85
C PHE A 128 6.15 8.58 -5.63
N ASP A 129 6.41 8.06 -4.45
CA ASP A 129 6.03 8.63 -3.16
C ASP A 129 7.25 8.73 -2.25
N ALA A 130 7.50 9.88 -1.67
CA ALA A 130 8.64 10.11 -0.78
C ALA A 130 8.62 9.18 0.45
N PHE A 131 7.45 8.78 0.89
CA PHE A 131 7.23 7.86 2.02
C PHE A 131 7.22 6.38 1.59
N ALA A 132 7.26 6.09 0.28
CA ALA A 132 7.15 4.74 -0.28
C ALA A 132 5.94 3.95 0.28
N CYS A 133 4.78 4.59 0.35
CA CYS A 133 3.53 4.06 0.91
C CYS A 133 3.63 3.62 2.39
N SER A 134 4.61 4.14 3.14
CA SER A 134 4.74 3.91 4.57
C SER A 134 4.01 4.95 5.40
N LEU A 135 4.18 4.92 6.72
CA LEU A 135 3.57 5.88 7.64
C LEU A 135 3.86 7.33 7.24
N GLY A 136 2.81 8.13 7.16
CA GLY A 136 2.85 9.50 6.68
C GLY A 136 2.67 9.64 5.17
N SER A 137 2.59 8.53 4.43
CA SER A 137 2.27 8.59 3.00
C SER A 137 0.86 9.13 2.80
N THR A 138 0.79 10.32 2.21
CA THR A 138 -0.50 11.00 2.01
C THR A 138 -1.35 10.32 0.95
N ILE A 139 -0.74 9.75 -0.08
CA ILE A 139 -1.47 8.98 -1.09
C ILE A 139 -1.93 7.63 -0.54
N ASN A 140 -1.12 6.98 0.30
CA ASN A 140 -1.47 5.69 0.86
C ASN A 140 -2.68 5.76 1.80
N ASN A 141 -2.89 6.88 2.49
CA ASN A 141 -4.09 7.13 3.30
C ASN A 141 -5.39 7.06 2.50
N PHE A 142 -5.34 7.32 1.20
CA PHE A 142 -6.48 7.25 0.29
C PHE A 142 -6.53 5.95 -0.54
N MET A 143 -5.39 5.30 -0.73
CA MET A 143 -5.27 4.13 -1.61
C MET A 143 -5.18 2.80 -0.85
N ALA A 144 -4.72 2.81 0.40
CA ALA A 144 -4.67 1.63 1.25
C ALA A 144 -5.58 1.84 2.47
N PRO A 145 -6.76 1.24 2.52
CA PRO A 145 -7.56 1.23 3.74
C PRO A 145 -6.80 0.51 4.84
N ALA A 146 -7.03 1.01 6.01
CA ALA A 146 -6.54 0.42 7.25
C ALA A 146 -6.93 -1.05 7.36
N PRO A 147 -6.01 -1.95 7.67
CA PRO A 147 -6.29 -3.37 7.78
C PRO A 147 -7.24 -3.74 8.95
N TYR A 148 -7.69 -2.77 9.73
CA TYR A 148 -8.31 -3.01 11.04
C TYR A 148 -9.69 -2.42 11.27
N LEU A 149 -10.29 -1.74 10.30
CA LEU A 149 -11.63 -1.20 10.52
C LEU A 149 -12.67 -1.99 9.75
N PRO A 150 -13.53 -2.75 10.42
CA PRO A 150 -14.52 -3.61 9.77
C PRO A 150 -15.57 -2.85 8.95
N ASN A 151 -15.59 -1.52 8.98
CA ASN A 151 -16.63 -0.72 8.34
C ASN A 151 -16.14 0.54 7.59
N THR A 152 -14.84 0.71 7.39
CA THR A 152 -14.30 1.82 6.58
C THR A 152 -13.78 1.31 5.25
N HIS A 153 -14.60 0.57 4.56
CA HIS A 153 -14.34 0.13 3.21
C HIS A 153 -14.42 1.33 2.28
N ILE A 154 -13.36 1.53 1.50
CA ILE A 154 -13.54 1.83 0.09
C ILE A 154 -13.62 0.45 -0.57
N PRO A 155 -14.81 -0.10 -0.82
CA PRO A 155 -14.93 -1.35 -1.55
C PRO A 155 -14.32 -1.14 -2.93
N GLY A 156 -13.48 -2.07 -3.32
CA GLY A 156 -12.76 -2.00 -4.57
C GLY A 156 -11.32 -1.51 -4.46
N ILE A 157 -10.87 -1.08 -3.28
CA ILE A 157 -9.45 -0.80 -3.06
C ILE A 157 -8.83 -1.79 -2.07
N ASN A 158 -9.58 -2.26 -1.08
CA ASN A 158 -9.18 -3.33 -0.15
C ASN A 158 -10.43 -4.03 0.40
N GLY A 159 -10.98 -4.98 -0.31
CA GLY A 159 -12.06 -5.80 0.20
C GLY A 159 -11.58 -6.81 1.24
N ALA A 160 -12.37 -7.04 2.27
CA ALA A 160 -12.18 -8.14 3.22
C ALA A 160 -12.26 -9.54 2.57
N SER A 161 -12.52 -9.62 1.27
CA SER A 161 -12.71 -10.85 0.53
C SER A 161 -11.56 -11.24 -0.41
N GLY A 162 -10.37 -10.67 -0.22
CA GLY A 162 -9.18 -11.11 -0.97
C GLY A 162 -9.11 -10.69 -2.45
N VAL A 163 -10.19 -10.17 -3.01
CA VAL A 163 -10.30 -9.83 -4.43
C VAL A 163 -9.83 -8.42 -4.74
N ASP A 164 -9.96 -7.50 -3.79
CA ASP A 164 -9.74 -6.06 -3.99
C ASP A 164 -8.47 -5.53 -3.33
N ASN A 165 -7.49 -6.38 -3.10
CA ASN A 165 -6.25 -5.95 -2.47
C ASN A 165 -5.33 -5.25 -3.46
N LEU A 166 -5.25 -3.91 -3.39
CA LEU A 166 -4.31 -3.13 -4.20
C LEU A 166 -2.87 -3.45 -3.91
N THR A 167 -2.57 -3.93 -2.72
CA THR A 167 -1.19 -4.15 -2.30
C THR A 167 -0.64 -5.46 -2.87
N ARG A 168 -1.41 -6.54 -2.78
CA ARG A 168 -0.98 -7.90 -3.18
C ARG A 168 -2.10 -8.67 -3.82
N ARG A 169 -1.73 -9.62 -4.69
CA ARG A 169 -2.64 -10.58 -5.32
C ARG A 169 -2.12 -11.98 -5.14
N ASP A 170 -3.08 -12.88 -4.91
CA ASP A 170 -2.87 -14.33 -5.00
C ASP A 170 -2.93 -14.78 -6.45
N ASN A 171 -2.46 -16.00 -6.70
CA ASN A 171 -2.59 -16.68 -8.00
C ASN A 171 -2.16 -15.79 -9.16
N SER A 172 -1.09 -15.04 -8.94
CA SER A 172 -0.63 -14.03 -9.89
C SER A 172 0.61 -14.47 -10.65
N PHE A 173 0.68 -14.04 -11.90
CA PHE A 173 1.81 -14.17 -12.80
C PHE A 173 2.29 -12.78 -13.15
N VAL A 174 3.56 -12.52 -12.95
CA VAL A 174 4.19 -11.23 -13.27
C VAL A 174 5.36 -11.46 -14.20
N TYR A 175 5.40 -10.67 -15.26
CA TYR A 175 6.58 -10.52 -16.11
C TYR A 175 7.14 -9.11 -15.95
N GLU A 176 8.47 -9.03 -15.84
CA GLU A 176 9.22 -7.78 -15.85
C GLU A 176 10.33 -7.87 -16.90
N SER A 177 10.37 -6.93 -17.85
CA SER A 177 11.40 -6.87 -18.88
C SER A 177 12.77 -6.49 -18.30
N PRO A 178 13.86 -6.76 -19.01
CA PRO A 178 15.11 -6.04 -18.83
C PRO A 178 14.91 -4.53 -18.99
N SER A 179 15.91 -3.74 -18.61
CA SER A 179 15.89 -2.30 -18.84
C SER A 179 16.40 -1.96 -20.25
N PHE A 180 15.57 -1.30 -21.02
CA PHE A 180 15.89 -0.82 -22.38
C PHE A 180 16.21 0.67 -22.35
N GLY A 181 17.46 1.04 -22.12
CA GLY A 181 17.86 2.45 -22.04
C GLY A 181 17.17 3.25 -20.94
N GLY A 182 16.78 2.60 -19.83
CA GLY A 182 16.05 3.17 -18.72
C GLY A 182 14.56 2.87 -18.71
N LEU A 183 13.98 2.34 -19.80
CA LEU A 183 12.60 1.88 -19.87
C LEU A 183 12.49 0.43 -19.36
N LYS A 184 11.61 0.18 -18.42
CA LYS A 184 11.20 -1.14 -17.94
C LYS A 184 9.71 -1.33 -18.14
N LEU A 185 9.32 -2.47 -18.70
CA LEU A 185 7.93 -2.86 -18.91
C LEU A 185 7.58 -4.01 -17.98
N SER A 186 6.36 -4.01 -17.47
CA SER A 186 5.86 -5.11 -16.64
C SER A 186 4.41 -5.41 -16.97
N ALA A 187 4.04 -6.67 -16.85
CA ALA A 187 2.67 -7.14 -17.00
C ALA A 187 2.31 -8.11 -15.87
N MET A 188 1.06 -8.07 -15.42
CA MET A 188 0.57 -8.94 -14.35
C MET A 188 -0.81 -9.45 -14.70
N VAL A 189 -1.02 -10.73 -14.45
CA VAL A 189 -2.32 -11.39 -14.46
C VAL A 189 -2.53 -12.04 -13.10
N SER A 190 -3.69 -11.88 -12.51
CA SER A 190 -4.08 -12.56 -11.27
C SER A 190 -5.42 -13.25 -11.48
N LEU A 191 -5.51 -14.51 -11.10
CA LEU A 191 -6.72 -15.31 -11.20
C LEU A 191 -7.50 -15.18 -9.90
N GLY A 192 -8.78 -14.85 -10.02
CA GLY A 192 -9.63 -14.55 -8.86
C GLY A 192 -10.13 -15.77 -8.11
N GLU A 193 -10.13 -16.96 -8.77
CA GLU A 193 -10.59 -18.26 -8.22
C GLU A 193 -11.96 -18.23 -7.52
N GLN A 194 -12.79 -17.24 -7.84
CA GLN A 194 -14.10 -17.07 -7.22
C GLN A 194 -15.20 -17.78 -8.00
N ASN A 195 -15.13 -19.12 -8.02
CA ASN A 195 -16.12 -19.94 -8.71
C ASN A 195 -17.38 -20.23 -7.89
N LYS A 196 -17.45 -19.81 -6.63
CA LYS A 196 -18.58 -20.11 -5.75
C LYS A 196 -19.50 -18.90 -5.62
N LEU A 197 -20.46 -18.83 -6.52
CA LEU A 197 -21.74 -18.18 -6.24
C LEU A 197 -22.63 -19.19 -5.48
N ASN A 198 -23.28 -18.74 -4.42
CA ASN A 198 -24.17 -19.57 -3.61
C ASN A 198 -25.49 -19.95 -4.31
N SER A 199 -25.54 -20.04 -5.63
CA SER A 199 -26.68 -20.52 -6.38
C SER A 199 -26.27 -21.18 -7.68
N GLU A 200 -26.88 -22.24 -7.96
CA GLU A 200 -26.56 -23.38 -8.82
C GLU A 200 -26.42 -23.13 -10.33
N SER A 201 -26.34 -21.92 -10.86
CA SER A 201 -26.56 -21.82 -12.31
C SER A 201 -25.49 -21.07 -13.15
N GLU A 202 -24.57 -20.29 -12.60
CA GLU A 202 -23.55 -19.66 -13.47
C GLU A 202 -22.20 -19.55 -12.81
N MET A 203 -21.34 -20.50 -13.10
CA MET A 203 -19.91 -20.43 -12.79
C MET A 203 -19.23 -19.50 -13.78
N SER A 204 -18.83 -18.32 -13.34
CA SER A 204 -17.95 -17.45 -14.11
C SER A 204 -16.54 -17.54 -13.58
N ASN A 205 -15.62 -18.04 -14.39
CA ASN A 205 -14.18 -18.04 -14.13
C ASN A 205 -13.53 -16.63 -14.22
N LYS A 206 -14.34 -15.58 -14.40
CA LYS A 206 -13.86 -14.20 -14.60
C LYS A 206 -13.83 -13.38 -13.32
N TYR A 207 -14.59 -13.75 -12.29
CA TYR A 207 -14.68 -12.97 -11.07
C TYR A 207 -13.36 -12.93 -10.32
N GLY A 208 -12.98 -11.73 -9.92
CA GLY A 208 -11.74 -11.48 -9.22
C GLY A 208 -10.49 -11.44 -10.08
N ASN A 209 -10.57 -11.78 -11.37
CA ASN A 209 -9.43 -11.67 -12.26
C ASN A 209 -8.97 -10.22 -12.37
N SER A 210 -7.66 -10.03 -12.34
CA SER A 210 -7.03 -8.72 -12.48
C SER A 210 -5.93 -8.77 -13.52
N TYR A 211 -5.84 -7.71 -14.30
CA TYR A 211 -4.84 -7.54 -15.36
C TYR A 211 -4.17 -6.19 -15.17
N ALA A 212 -2.85 -6.17 -15.18
CA ALA A 212 -2.14 -4.91 -15.08
C ALA A 212 -0.98 -4.84 -16.07
N ALA A 213 -0.71 -3.62 -16.53
CA ALA A 213 0.45 -3.30 -17.35
C ALA A 213 1.11 -2.04 -16.78
N GLN A 214 2.44 -2.01 -16.81
CA GLN A 214 3.22 -0.89 -16.31
C GLN A 214 4.37 -0.59 -17.25
N ALA A 215 4.65 0.70 -17.44
CA ALA A 215 5.85 1.21 -18.08
C ALA A 215 6.51 2.22 -17.13
N VAL A 216 7.80 2.04 -16.84
CA VAL A 216 8.58 2.94 -16.00
C VAL A 216 9.85 3.32 -16.75
N TYR A 217 10.09 4.61 -16.88
CA TYR A 217 11.31 5.15 -17.44
C TYR A 217 12.08 5.92 -16.37
N ARG A 218 13.38 5.64 -16.27
CA ARG A 218 14.31 6.34 -15.37
C ARG A 218 15.61 6.66 -16.08
N LYS A 219 16.01 7.93 -16.07
CA LYS A 219 17.28 8.37 -16.61
C LYS A 219 17.82 9.58 -15.80
N GLY A 220 18.99 9.41 -15.23
CA GLY A 220 19.58 10.45 -14.37
C GLY A 220 18.65 10.82 -13.21
N ALA A 221 18.38 12.10 -13.07
CA ALA A 221 17.51 12.65 -12.02
C ALA A 221 16.00 12.41 -12.25
N PHE A 222 15.60 12.10 -13.48
CA PHE A 222 14.19 12.02 -13.88
C PHE A 222 13.67 10.58 -13.83
N GLY A 223 12.44 10.43 -13.34
CA GLY A 223 11.68 9.19 -13.41
C GLY A 223 10.22 9.47 -13.71
N ILE A 224 9.60 8.65 -14.56
CA ILE A 224 8.17 8.67 -14.86
C ILE A 224 7.67 7.24 -15.02
N GLY A 225 6.44 6.97 -14.60
CA GLY A 225 5.83 5.66 -14.74
C GLY A 225 4.33 5.75 -14.92
N PHE A 226 3.79 4.85 -15.70
CA PHE A 226 2.37 4.68 -15.88
C PHE A 226 1.99 3.23 -15.57
N THR A 227 0.93 3.05 -14.80
CA THR A 227 0.37 1.72 -14.50
C THR A 227 -1.13 1.75 -14.78
N TYR A 228 -1.58 0.77 -15.53
CA TYR A 228 -2.98 0.47 -15.75
C TYR A 228 -3.31 -0.85 -15.08
N THR A 229 -4.42 -0.90 -14.36
CA THR A 229 -4.96 -2.13 -13.76
C THR A 229 -6.45 -2.22 -14.07
N TYR A 230 -6.87 -3.34 -14.60
CA TYR A 230 -8.27 -3.70 -14.79
C TYR A 230 -8.62 -4.88 -13.89
N GLN A 231 -9.77 -4.84 -13.25
CA GLN A 231 -10.23 -5.84 -12.33
C GLN A 231 -11.69 -6.17 -12.55
N ASN A 232 -11.99 -7.44 -12.71
CA ASN A 232 -13.36 -7.95 -12.68
C ASN A 232 -13.82 -8.02 -11.21
N LEU A 233 -14.91 -7.36 -10.89
CA LEU A 233 -15.49 -7.32 -9.56
C LEU A 233 -16.73 -8.22 -9.53
N ALA A 234 -16.87 -9.01 -8.48
CA ALA A 234 -18.14 -9.64 -8.17
C ALA A 234 -19.01 -8.59 -7.45
N ALA A 235 -19.78 -7.81 -8.19
CA ALA A 235 -20.70 -6.84 -7.60
C ALA A 235 -22.09 -7.44 -7.43
N GLU A 236 -22.71 -7.18 -6.28
CA GLU A 236 -24.12 -7.51 -6.08
C GLU A 236 -25.00 -6.46 -6.79
N ALA A 237 -25.80 -6.91 -7.74
CA ALA A 237 -26.86 -6.11 -8.32
C ALA A 237 -28.04 -5.96 -7.33
N PRO A 238 -28.95 -4.97 -7.53
CA PRO A 238 -30.24 -4.97 -6.84
C PRO A 238 -30.89 -6.35 -7.03
N ASN A 239 -31.36 -6.97 -5.98
CA ASN A 239 -31.93 -8.33 -5.91
C ASN A 239 -30.92 -9.45 -5.62
N ASN A 240 -29.75 -9.17 -5.04
CA ASN A 240 -28.70 -10.15 -4.69
C ASN A 240 -28.17 -10.97 -5.88
N LEU A 241 -28.37 -10.51 -7.10
CA LEU A 241 -27.75 -11.09 -8.29
C LEU A 241 -26.37 -10.43 -8.49
N LYS A 242 -25.37 -11.24 -8.73
CA LYS A 242 -24.04 -10.73 -9.06
C LYS A 242 -24.01 -10.29 -10.53
N ASP A 243 -23.54 -9.06 -10.77
CA ASP A 243 -23.35 -8.57 -12.13
C ASP A 243 -22.01 -9.08 -12.68
N PRO A 244 -22.05 -9.96 -13.71
CA PRO A 244 -20.84 -10.51 -14.33
C PRO A 244 -19.98 -9.45 -15.04
N ASN A 245 -20.54 -8.27 -15.30
CA ASN A 245 -19.87 -7.18 -16.01
C ASN A 245 -19.32 -6.11 -15.04
N ALA A 246 -19.47 -6.30 -13.73
CA ALA A 246 -18.91 -5.37 -12.75
C ALA A 246 -17.39 -5.36 -12.84
N HIS A 247 -16.81 -4.18 -13.04
CA HIS A 247 -15.37 -4.00 -13.14
C HIS A 247 -14.92 -2.66 -12.59
N ALA A 248 -13.66 -2.56 -12.26
CA ALA A 248 -12.97 -1.31 -11.99
C ALA A 248 -11.66 -1.24 -12.78
N ALA A 249 -11.35 -0.03 -13.24
CA ALA A 249 -10.08 0.29 -13.87
C ALA A 249 -9.35 1.33 -13.00
N LEU A 250 -8.06 1.14 -12.85
CA LEU A 250 -7.19 2.03 -12.10
C LEU A 250 -6.05 2.48 -13.00
N TYR A 251 -5.85 3.77 -13.08
CA TYR A 251 -4.78 4.43 -13.82
C TYR A 251 -3.91 5.18 -12.83
N ASN A 252 -2.61 4.93 -12.85
CA ASN A 252 -1.65 5.66 -12.05
C ASN A 252 -0.57 6.24 -12.94
N LEU A 253 -0.38 7.55 -12.89
CA LEU A 253 0.74 8.27 -13.48
C LEU A 253 1.60 8.81 -12.34
N GLY A 254 2.83 8.33 -12.24
CA GLY A 254 3.80 8.77 -11.25
C GLY A 254 4.99 9.45 -11.91
N ALA A 255 5.56 10.47 -11.26
CA ALA A 255 6.79 11.11 -11.70
C ALA A 255 7.68 11.50 -10.52
N SER A 256 8.97 11.62 -10.74
CA SER A 256 9.92 12.13 -9.76
C SER A 256 11.07 12.87 -10.43
N TYR A 257 11.60 13.87 -9.73
CA TYR A 257 12.79 14.58 -10.15
C TYR A 257 13.69 14.86 -8.94
N ASP A 258 14.97 14.52 -9.09
CA ASP A 258 16.00 14.75 -8.08
C ASP A 258 16.78 16.02 -8.40
N PHE A 259 16.61 17.06 -7.57
CA PHE A 259 17.29 18.33 -7.71
C PHE A 259 18.67 18.35 -7.03
N GLY A 260 19.11 17.23 -6.44
CA GLY A 260 20.33 17.13 -5.66
C GLY A 260 20.15 17.52 -4.20
N PHE A 261 19.51 18.65 -3.91
CA PHE A 261 19.20 19.09 -2.54
C PHE A 261 17.85 18.56 -2.03
N THR A 262 16.94 18.22 -2.90
CA THR A 262 15.65 17.58 -2.60
C THR A 262 15.17 16.74 -3.78
N LYS A 263 14.44 15.68 -3.49
CA LYS A 263 13.75 14.89 -4.52
C LYS A 263 12.26 15.07 -4.38
N LEU A 264 11.62 15.52 -5.47
CA LEU A 264 10.18 15.66 -5.58
C LEU A 264 9.57 14.42 -6.22
N TYR A 265 8.34 14.13 -5.81
CA TYR A 265 7.53 13.03 -6.30
C TYR A 265 6.09 13.51 -6.52
N GLY A 266 5.43 12.95 -7.50
CA GLY A 266 4.02 13.18 -7.75
C GLY A 266 3.32 11.93 -8.24
N ASN A 267 2.08 11.75 -7.84
CA ASN A 267 1.19 10.72 -8.35
C ASN A 267 -0.17 11.33 -8.71
N LEU A 268 -0.71 10.85 -9.80
CA LEU A 268 -2.08 11.05 -10.22
C LEU A 268 -2.73 9.69 -10.37
N VAL A 269 -3.72 9.39 -9.54
CA VAL A 269 -4.46 8.12 -9.60
C VAL A 269 -5.91 8.41 -9.95
N TYR A 270 -6.39 7.73 -10.98
CA TYR A 270 -7.80 7.75 -11.37
C TYR A 270 -8.37 6.34 -11.30
N LYS A 271 -9.45 6.17 -10.55
CA LYS A 271 -10.22 4.94 -10.47
C LYS A 271 -11.58 5.17 -11.10
N ASN A 272 -11.93 4.29 -12.04
CA ASN A 272 -13.21 4.29 -12.72
C ASN A 272 -13.82 2.86 -12.69
N GLY A 273 -15.06 2.75 -12.28
CA GLY A 273 -15.79 1.50 -12.24
C GLY A 273 -17.02 1.51 -13.15
N SER A 274 -17.49 0.33 -13.53
CA SER A 274 -18.79 0.17 -14.20
C SER A 274 -19.94 0.63 -13.29
N LYS A 275 -21.09 0.96 -13.86
CA LYS A 275 -22.29 1.38 -13.08
C LYS A 275 -22.67 0.36 -12.01
N ALA A 276 -22.48 -0.93 -12.28
CA ALA A 276 -22.75 -2.00 -11.32
C ALA A 276 -21.72 -2.08 -10.19
N ALA A 277 -20.48 -1.62 -10.42
CA ALA A 277 -19.41 -1.62 -9.44
C ALA A 277 -19.36 -0.34 -8.61
N VAL A 278 -19.87 0.79 -9.16
CA VAL A 278 -19.81 2.10 -8.52
C VAL A 278 -20.93 2.26 -7.50
N ARG A 279 -20.57 2.53 -6.26
CA ARG A 279 -21.47 2.80 -5.13
C ARG A 279 -20.80 3.82 -4.20
N ASP A 280 -21.52 4.33 -3.22
CA ASP A 280 -20.93 5.17 -2.15
C ASP A 280 -19.77 4.47 -1.45
N THR A 281 -19.84 3.15 -1.37
CA THR A 281 -18.79 2.30 -0.80
C THR A 281 -17.68 1.93 -1.79
N ASN A 282 -17.84 2.19 -3.10
CA ASN A 282 -16.86 1.96 -4.16
C ASN A 282 -16.91 3.10 -5.20
N PRO A 283 -16.62 4.34 -4.83
CA PRO A 283 -16.77 5.49 -5.70
C PRO A 283 -15.73 5.52 -6.81
N ASN A 284 -16.06 6.21 -7.90
CA ASN A 284 -15.05 6.72 -8.81
C ASN A 284 -14.30 7.86 -8.14
N ILE A 285 -12.99 7.80 -8.13
CA ILE A 285 -12.15 8.77 -7.44
C ILE A 285 -11.00 9.24 -8.31
N MET A 286 -10.51 10.43 -8.02
CA MET A 286 -9.25 10.94 -8.52
C MET A 286 -8.41 11.39 -7.33
N VAL A 287 -7.16 10.93 -7.26
CA VAL A 287 -6.22 11.30 -6.18
C VAL A 287 -5.03 11.99 -6.78
N TYR A 288 -4.75 13.17 -6.28
CA TYR A 288 -3.57 13.96 -6.59
C TYR A 288 -2.64 13.91 -5.39
N SER A 289 -1.37 13.63 -5.60
CA SER A 289 -0.38 13.62 -4.52
C SER A 289 0.91 14.25 -4.96
N VAL A 290 1.49 15.03 -4.07
CA VAL A 290 2.85 15.55 -4.19
C VAL A 290 3.58 15.30 -2.88
N SER A 291 4.84 14.86 -2.97
CA SER A 291 5.68 14.64 -1.78
C SER A 291 7.13 14.96 -2.08
N ALA A 292 7.90 15.22 -1.04
CA ALA A 292 9.31 15.53 -1.15
C ALA A 292 10.12 14.76 -0.10
N LYS A 293 11.35 14.43 -0.47
CA LYS A 293 12.38 13.91 0.43
C LYS A 293 13.60 14.81 0.34
N THR A 294 13.88 15.48 1.45
CA THR A 294 14.98 16.45 1.56
C THR A 294 16.00 15.96 2.59
N PRO A 295 17.25 15.68 2.20
CA PRO A 295 18.34 15.44 3.15
C PRO A 295 18.50 16.66 4.04
N LEU A 296 18.50 16.48 5.36
CA LEU A 296 18.59 17.57 6.32
C LEU A 296 19.20 17.07 7.64
N PHE A 297 20.19 17.77 8.20
CA PHE A 297 20.80 17.49 9.50
C PHE A 297 21.17 16.01 9.73
N GLY A 298 21.76 15.36 8.72
CA GLY A 298 22.17 13.95 8.80
C GLY A 298 21.03 12.93 8.63
N GLY A 299 19.80 13.38 8.52
CA GLY A 299 18.62 12.56 8.25
C GLY A 299 17.90 12.97 6.98
N ASN A 300 16.61 12.62 6.87
CA ASN A 300 15.75 13.00 5.77
C ASN A 300 14.43 13.58 6.29
N LEU A 301 14.10 14.77 5.84
CA LEU A 301 12.78 15.35 6.02
C LEU A 301 11.90 14.90 4.85
N LEU A 302 10.78 14.27 5.18
CA LEU A 302 9.73 13.89 4.23
C LEU A 302 8.50 14.73 4.50
N ASN A 303 7.90 15.26 3.45
CA ASN A 303 6.62 15.96 3.53
C ASN A 303 5.74 15.56 2.36
N GLY A 304 4.44 15.68 2.52
CA GLY A 304 3.49 15.31 1.49
C GLY A 304 2.15 15.98 1.67
N PHE A 305 1.46 16.10 0.54
CA PHE A 305 0.07 16.55 0.43
C PHE A 305 -0.64 15.62 -0.54
N ALA A 306 -1.87 15.26 -0.24
CA ALA A 306 -2.75 14.61 -1.20
C ALA A 306 -4.19 15.13 -1.07
N TYR A 307 -4.86 15.20 -2.21
CA TYR A 307 -6.27 15.54 -2.35
C TYR A 307 -6.99 14.42 -3.08
N LEU A 308 -8.08 13.95 -2.52
CA LEU A 308 -9.00 12.99 -3.13
C LEU A 308 -10.26 13.72 -3.55
N LYS A 309 -10.59 13.63 -4.83
CA LYS A 309 -11.87 14.01 -5.39
C LYS A 309 -12.73 12.77 -5.57
N ASN A 310 -13.88 12.75 -4.92
CA ASN A 310 -14.90 11.76 -5.16
C ASN A 310 -15.79 12.22 -6.33
N ASN A 311 -15.92 11.38 -7.36
CA ASN A 311 -16.70 11.68 -8.56
C ASN A 311 -18.06 10.98 -8.55
N THR A 312 -18.44 10.35 -7.44
CA THR A 312 -19.69 9.58 -7.31
C THR A 312 -20.62 10.21 -6.29
N THR A 313 -20.09 10.64 -5.15
CA THR A 313 -20.85 11.12 -4.00
C THR A 313 -20.48 12.56 -3.70
N ASP A 314 -21.48 13.42 -3.56
CA ASP A 314 -21.30 14.82 -3.19
C ASP A 314 -20.80 14.96 -1.74
N SER A 315 -20.02 16.02 -1.48
CA SER A 315 -19.43 16.29 -0.16
C SER A 315 -18.65 15.09 0.41
N ALA A 316 -17.92 14.41 -0.47
CA ALA A 316 -17.18 13.19 -0.19
C ALA A 316 -15.68 13.30 -0.55
N ASN A 317 -15.17 14.52 -0.70
CA ASN A 317 -13.74 14.76 -0.92
C ASN A 317 -12.98 14.70 0.40
N ALA A 318 -11.67 14.55 0.29
CA ALA A 318 -10.78 14.60 1.44
C ALA A 318 -9.40 15.11 1.03
N TRP A 319 -8.66 15.65 2.00
CA TRP A 319 -7.26 16.00 1.80
C TRP A 319 -6.44 15.68 3.04
N ASN A 320 -5.17 15.43 2.85
CA ASN A 320 -4.27 15.21 3.97
C ASN A 320 -2.88 15.79 3.71
N VAL A 321 -2.21 16.16 4.80
CA VAL A 321 -0.81 16.58 4.82
C VAL A 321 -0.05 15.76 5.83
N SER A 322 1.24 15.56 5.59
CA SER A 322 2.12 14.90 6.54
C SER A 322 3.53 15.43 6.46
N VAL A 323 4.21 15.29 7.59
CA VAL A 323 5.65 15.53 7.74
C VAL A 323 6.24 14.42 8.58
N ARG A 324 7.40 13.90 8.18
CA ARG A 324 8.18 12.92 8.94
C ARG A 324 9.67 13.21 8.78
N TYR A 325 10.38 13.15 9.88
CA TYR A 325 11.84 13.23 9.88
C TYR A 325 12.41 11.85 10.22
N ASP A 326 13.20 11.28 9.33
CA ASP A 326 13.85 9.99 9.47
C ASP A 326 15.34 10.24 9.78
N TYR A 327 15.82 9.81 10.95
CA TYR A 327 17.22 9.94 11.35
C TYR A 327 17.88 8.57 11.47
N PRO A 328 18.88 8.24 10.63
CA PRO A 328 19.61 6.98 10.73
C PRO A 328 20.57 7.00 11.92
N LEU A 329 20.38 6.12 12.88
CA LEU A 329 21.33 5.86 13.95
C LEU A 329 22.48 4.95 13.48
N SER A 330 22.18 4.06 12.53
CA SER A 330 23.13 3.16 11.89
C SER A 330 22.65 2.76 10.50
N LYS A 331 23.44 1.93 9.79
CA LYS A 331 23.02 1.33 8.51
C LYS A 331 21.73 0.48 8.62
N ARG A 332 21.40 0.01 9.82
CA ARG A 332 20.26 -0.91 10.07
C ARG A 332 19.18 -0.29 10.96
N THR A 333 19.45 0.84 11.59
CA THR A 333 18.54 1.43 12.57
C THR A 333 18.22 2.86 12.20
N THR A 334 16.94 3.18 12.09
CA THR A 334 16.42 4.53 11.84
C THR A 334 15.40 4.86 12.91
N VAL A 335 15.55 6.02 13.54
CA VAL A 335 14.47 6.63 14.34
C VAL A 335 13.73 7.64 13.48
N TYR A 336 12.46 7.78 13.71
CA TYR A 336 11.67 8.76 12.97
C TYR A 336 10.58 9.37 13.86
N ALA A 337 10.22 10.60 13.57
CA ALA A 337 9.11 11.29 14.19
C ALA A 337 8.34 12.07 13.12
N GLY A 338 7.04 12.21 13.29
CA GLY A 338 6.25 12.94 12.32
C GLY A 338 4.86 13.28 12.82
N ALA A 339 4.13 13.99 11.97
CA ALA A 339 2.75 14.34 12.19
C ALA A 339 1.99 14.27 10.87
N ALA A 340 0.74 13.90 10.94
CA ALA A 340 -0.17 13.92 9.80
C ALA A 340 -1.52 14.51 10.21
N TYR A 341 -2.16 15.14 9.24
CA TYR A 341 -3.48 15.69 9.38
C TYR A 341 -4.33 15.29 8.18
N LEU A 342 -5.53 14.82 8.44
CA LEU A 342 -6.50 14.43 7.42
C LEU A 342 -7.82 15.13 7.68
N ASN A 343 -8.36 15.72 6.64
CA ASN A 343 -9.67 16.35 6.65
C ASN A 343 -10.61 15.64 5.69
N ASN A 344 -11.71 15.17 6.22
CA ASN A 344 -12.80 14.55 5.49
C ASN A 344 -13.95 15.54 5.31
N GLU A 345 -14.55 15.53 4.13
CA GLU A 345 -15.87 16.13 3.95
C GLU A 345 -16.96 15.27 4.63
N LYS A 346 -18.18 15.76 4.62
CA LYS A 346 -19.32 15.24 5.40
C LYS A 346 -19.61 13.75 5.15
N ASN A 347 -19.46 13.28 3.91
CA ASN A 347 -19.95 11.95 3.50
C ASN A 347 -18.83 10.90 3.35
N VAL A 348 -17.63 11.15 3.87
CA VAL A 348 -16.51 10.19 3.88
C VAL A 348 -15.82 10.10 5.21
N ASN A 349 -15.13 9.01 5.43
CA ASN A 349 -14.39 8.75 6.66
C ASN A 349 -13.07 8.01 6.35
N TYR A 350 -12.16 8.70 5.65
CA TYR A 350 -10.80 8.20 5.43
C TYR A 350 -9.99 8.30 6.72
N THR A 351 -8.97 7.46 6.83
CA THR A 351 -8.12 7.34 8.03
C THR A 351 -6.64 7.52 7.67
N ILE A 352 -5.83 7.82 8.67
CA ILE A 352 -4.38 7.90 8.50
C ILE A 352 -3.77 6.53 8.82
N ASN A 353 -3.25 5.83 7.80
CA ASN A 353 -2.49 4.58 7.91
C ASN A 353 -2.97 3.58 8.97
N GLY A 354 -4.27 3.30 8.95
CA GLY A 354 -4.82 2.29 9.83
C GLY A 354 -5.05 2.71 11.27
N VAL A 355 -4.73 3.92 11.62
CA VAL A 355 -5.16 4.46 12.91
C VAL A 355 -6.66 4.70 12.83
N ALA A 356 -7.42 3.92 13.60
CA ALA A 356 -8.85 4.01 13.65
C ALA A 356 -9.30 5.45 13.98
N ALA A 357 -9.90 6.13 13.03
CA ALA A 357 -10.74 7.26 13.36
C ALA A 357 -11.99 6.70 14.04
N LEU A 358 -12.04 6.80 15.33
CA LEU A 358 -13.21 6.38 16.10
C LEU A 358 -14.42 7.28 15.73
N HIS A 359 -15.28 6.71 14.87
CA HIS A 359 -16.68 7.05 14.61
C HIS A 359 -17.13 8.40 14.04
N ARG A 360 -17.84 8.22 12.93
CA ARG A 360 -19.01 8.93 12.38
C ARG A 360 -19.14 10.44 12.62
N HIS A 361 -19.12 11.13 11.48
CA HIS A 361 -19.52 12.53 11.35
C HIS A 361 -18.68 13.48 12.18
N ARG A 362 -17.48 13.81 11.71
CA ARG A 362 -16.94 15.11 12.12
C ARG A 362 -15.45 15.36 11.82
N PRO A 363 -14.98 16.56 12.11
CA PRO A 363 -13.82 17.22 11.57
C PRO A 363 -12.48 16.57 11.93
N PRO A 364 -11.42 17.26 11.58
CA PRO A 364 -10.13 16.71 11.21
C PRO A 364 -9.43 15.90 12.32
N THR A 365 -8.76 14.84 11.87
CA THR A 365 -7.95 13.98 12.74
C THR A 365 -6.47 14.33 12.60
N TRP A 366 -5.77 14.63 13.69
CA TRP A 366 -4.34 14.83 13.76
C TRP A 366 -3.65 13.59 14.34
N VAL A 367 -2.59 13.11 13.71
CA VAL A 367 -1.75 12.04 14.26
C VAL A 367 -0.32 12.59 14.43
N LYS A 368 0.17 12.62 15.64
CA LYS A 368 1.54 12.99 15.98
C LYS A 368 2.35 11.75 16.33
N ILE A 369 3.47 11.55 15.67
CA ILE A 369 4.32 10.39 15.78
C ILE A 369 5.57 10.74 16.58
N ARG A 370 5.86 10.06 17.71
CA ARG A 370 7.10 10.19 18.49
C ARG A 370 7.85 8.86 18.52
N GLY A 371 9.16 8.91 18.56
CA GLY A 371 10.01 7.72 18.57
C GLY A 371 10.43 7.26 19.97
N GLN A 372 10.70 5.99 20.09
CA GLN A 372 11.40 5.39 21.23
C GLN A 372 12.44 4.35 20.78
N HIS A 373 13.44 4.14 21.64
CA HIS A 373 14.55 3.20 21.44
C HIS A 373 14.11 1.74 21.55
N SER A 374 14.74 0.88 20.77
CA SER A 374 14.78 -0.54 21.03
C SER A 374 16.23 -1.01 21.18
N TRP A 375 16.46 -1.86 22.16
CA TRP A 375 17.68 -2.60 22.38
C TRP A 375 17.60 -3.97 21.67
N GLY A 376 18.65 -4.37 21.03
CA GLY A 376 18.79 -5.70 20.49
C GLY A 376 20.23 -5.97 20.10
#